data_5f17d69f1151ed3f58f5aba8917e1024
#
_entry.id   5f17d69f1151ed3f58f5aba8917e1024
#
_cell.length_a   1.000
_cell.length_b   1.000
_cell.length_c   1.000
_cell.angle_alpha   90.00
_cell.angle_beta   90.00
_cell.angle_gamma   90.00
#
_symmetry.space_group_name_H-M   'P 1'
#
loop_
_entity.id
_entity.type
_entity.pdbx_description
1 polymer ?
#
loop_
_entity_poly.entity_id
_entity_poly.type
_entity_poly.pdbx_seq_one_letter_code
_entity_poly.pdbx_strand_id
1 'polypeptide(L)'
;MRYLQVKTTNLYDESGKVSRMVGSIEDVTDMENDMLKLQKEARTDLLTGAMNRAAGTSAINRMLVQELHPGCVNTFAIVDLDNFKTLNDVMGHMWGDRALCEVVLIMKKHCRAQDIVCRLGGDEFVVFLPDITREVAEESLRVLSAKLHIDYVKENLEVMISASMGIVFSDGRDITFQELYEEADGCLYQVKRTFKGSYHISDRAGREKAD
;
A
#
# COMPACT_ATOMS: atom_id res chain seq x y z
N MET A 1 19.74 3.98 -19.02
CA MET A 1 20.52 4.96 -18.24
C MET A 1 21.80 4.28 -17.83
N ARG A 2 22.96 4.98 -17.83
CA ARG A 2 24.22 4.39 -17.37
C ARG A 2 24.63 5.03 -16.05
N TYR A 3 25.13 4.22 -15.13
CA TYR A 3 25.64 4.66 -13.84
C TYR A 3 27.15 4.49 -13.84
N LEU A 4 27.87 5.59 -13.64
CA LEU A 4 29.33 5.61 -13.58
C LEU A 4 29.77 6.01 -12.17
N GLN A 5 30.53 5.17 -11.50
CA GLN A 5 31.17 5.51 -10.24
C GLN A 5 32.54 6.13 -10.54
N VAL A 6 32.76 7.34 -10.03
CA VAL A 6 34.04 8.06 -10.18
C VAL A 6 34.69 8.14 -8.81
N LYS A 7 35.88 7.59 -8.68
CA LYS A 7 36.73 7.72 -7.48
C LYS A 7 37.93 8.56 -7.82
N THR A 8 38.19 9.62 -7.07
CA THR A 8 39.34 10.50 -7.29
C THR A 8 40.16 10.64 -6.00
N THR A 9 41.47 10.71 -6.14
CA THR A 9 42.40 10.96 -5.05
C THR A 9 43.35 12.09 -5.47
N ASN A 10 43.48 13.11 -4.62
CA ASN A 10 44.43 14.18 -4.81
C ASN A 10 45.79 13.77 -4.26
N LEU A 11 46.84 13.97 -5.05
CA LEU A 11 48.23 13.84 -4.61
C LEU A 11 48.78 15.26 -4.40
N TYR A 12 49.45 15.47 -3.29
CA TYR A 12 49.96 16.77 -2.89
C TYR A 12 51.48 16.84 -3.09
N ASP A 13 52.00 18.01 -3.42
CA ASP A 13 53.43 18.29 -3.43
C ASP A 13 53.97 18.60 -2.02
N GLU A 14 55.27 18.83 -1.91
CA GLU A 14 55.96 19.17 -0.64
C GLU A 14 55.45 20.47 -0.03
N SER A 15 54.78 21.32 -0.80
CA SER A 15 54.18 22.60 -0.34
C SER A 15 52.73 22.43 0.11
N GLY A 16 52.15 21.23 0.05
CA GLY A 16 50.77 20.95 0.40
C GLY A 16 49.75 21.35 -0.69
N LYS A 17 50.20 21.67 -1.91
CA LYS A 17 49.30 21.90 -3.06
C LYS A 17 49.03 20.63 -3.83
N VAL A 18 47.81 20.50 -4.39
CA VAL A 18 47.45 19.38 -5.26
C VAL A 18 48.36 19.43 -6.50
N SER A 19 49.23 18.43 -6.61
CA SER A 19 50.14 18.27 -7.76
C SER A 19 49.56 17.40 -8.86
N ARG A 20 48.73 16.40 -8.48
CA ARG A 20 48.05 15.50 -9.41
C ARG A 20 46.72 15.05 -8.82
N MET A 21 45.80 14.73 -9.73
CA MET A 21 44.58 14.00 -9.38
C MET A 21 44.61 12.68 -10.17
N VAL A 22 44.43 11.60 -9.44
CA VAL A 22 44.32 10.24 -10.02
C VAL A 22 42.91 9.76 -9.74
N GLY A 23 42.25 9.24 -10.76
CA GLY A 23 40.89 8.72 -10.61
C GLY A 23 40.67 7.46 -11.42
N SER A 24 39.71 6.70 -10.99
CA SER A 24 39.12 5.58 -11.75
C SER A 24 37.66 5.87 -12.07
N ILE A 25 37.22 5.42 -13.22
CA ILE A 25 35.83 5.44 -13.62
C ILE A 25 35.43 3.98 -13.85
N GLU A 26 34.40 3.56 -13.16
CA GLU A 26 33.87 2.20 -13.23
C GLU A 26 32.41 2.27 -13.68
N ASP A 27 32.02 1.46 -14.67
CA ASP A 27 30.63 1.31 -15.07
C ASP A 27 29.95 0.35 -14.07
N VAL A 28 29.09 0.90 -13.22
CA VAL A 28 28.34 0.15 -12.19
C VAL A 28 26.88 -0.04 -12.57
N THR A 29 26.56 0.11 -13.86
CA THR A 29 25.17 0.08 -14.35
C THR A 29 24.47 -1.22 -14.01
N ASP A 30 25.12 -2.37 -14.21
CA ASP A 30 24.50 -3.67 -13.92
C ASP A 30 24.28 -3.85 -12.41
N MET A 31 25.26 -3.47 -11.60
CA MET A 31 25.14 -3.56 -10.13
C MET A 31 24.03 -2.67 -9.59
N GLU A 32 23.90 -1.44 -10.08
CA GLU A 32 22.83 -0.52 -9.69
C GLU A 32 21.44 -1.02 -10.15
N ASN A 33 21.34 -1.56 -11.37
CA ASN A 33 20.09 -2.13 -11.85
C ASN A 33 19.67 -3.36 -11.04
N ASP A 34 20.60 -4.24 -10.69
CA ASP A 34 20.34 -5.41 -9.85
C ASP A 34 19.92 -4.97 -8.43
N MET A 35 20.58 -3.96 -7.87
CA MET A 35 20.22 -3.41 -6.57
C MET A 35 18.81 -2.81 -6.58
N LEU A 36 18.46 -2.03 -7.60
CA LEU A 36 17.12 -1.47 -7.78
C LEU A 36 16.05 -2.57 -7.94
N LYS A 37 16.38 -3.63 -8.67
CA LYS A 37 15.50 -4.80 -8.83
C LYS A 37 15.27 -5.50 -7.50
N LEU A 38 16.34 -5.80 -6.77
CA LEU A 38 16.27 -6.42 -5.44
C LEU A 38 15.48 -5.56 -4.46
N GLN A 39 15.68 -4.23 -4.47
CA GLN A 39 14.91 -3.31 -3.63
C GLN A 39 13.42 -3.31 -4.00
N LYS A 40 13.09 -3.37 -5.28
CA LYS A 40 11.70 -3.47 -5.73
C LYS A 40 11.07 -4.79 -5.29
N GLU A 41 11.74 -5.91 -5.50
CA GLU A 41 11.30 -7.24 -5.07
C GLU A 41 11.12 -7.33 -3.55
N ALA A 42 12.03 -6.72 -2.78
CA ALA A 42 11.93 -6.65 -1.32
C ALA A 42 10.75 -5.79 -0.81
N ARG A 43 10.15 -4.94 -1.66
CA ARG A 43 9.09 -3.99 -1.26
C ARG A 43 7.73 -4.29 -1.86
N THR A 44 7.64 -5.17 -2.84
CA THR A 44 6.38 -5.49 -3.52
C THR A 44 5.97 -6.93 -3.27
N ASP A 45 4.68 -7.17 -3.30
CA ASP A 45 4.10 -8.51 -3.42
C ASP A 45 4.33 -9.01 -4.86
N LEU A 46 4.99 -10.14 -5.02
CA LEU A 46 5.43 -10.66 -6.32
C LEU A 46 4.28 -11.04 -7.25
N LEU A 47 3.13 -11.41 -6.69
CA LEU A 47 1.96 -11.78 -7.47
C LEU A 47 1.24 -10.55 -8.02
N THR A 48 0.92 -9.61 -7.12
CA THR A 48 0.02 -8.50 -7.44
C THR A 48 0.73 -7.19 -7.80
N GLY A 49 2.01 -7.06 -7.43
CA GLY A 49 2.78 -5.83 -7.58
C GLY A 49 2.31 -4.68 -6.67
N ALA A 50 1.43 -4.94 -5.69
CA ALA A 50 1.14 -4.01 -4.59
C ALA A 50 2.36 -3.88 -3.68
N MET A 51 2.40 -2.90 -2.77
CA MET A 51 3.38 -2.96 -1.69
C MET A 51 3.14 -4.23 -0.87
N ASN A 52 4.23 -4.88 -0.42
CA ASN A 52 4.09 -5.96 0.55
C ASN A 52 3.87 -5.38 1.96
N ARG A 53 3.49 -6.23 2.92
CA ARG A 53 3.19 -5.86 4.30
C ARG A 53 4.29 -4.99 4.93
N ALA A 54 5.54 -5.41 4.83
CA ALA A 54 6.67 -4.70 5.45
C ALA A 54 6.87 -3.28 4.87
N ALA A 55 6.83 -3.16 3.54
CA ALA A 55 6.97 -1.88 2.86
C ALA A 55 5.78 -0.95 3.11
N GLY A 56 4.55 -1.48 3.10
CA GLY A 56 3.32 -0.74 3.40
C GLY A 56 3.33 -0.19 4.82
N THR A 57 3.60 -1.05 5.81
CA THR A 57 3.71 -0.64 7.23
C THR A 57 4.75 0.48 7.42
N SER A 58 5.95 0.32 6.84
CA SER A 58 7.00 1.33 6.93
C SER A 58 6.61 2.66 6.27
N ALA A 59 5.96 2.59 5.10
CA ALA A 59 5.52 3.78 4.37
C ALA A 59 4.40 4.53 5.11
N ILE A 60 3.42 3.82 5.63
CA ILE A 60 2.30 4.38 6.40
C ILE A 60 2.82 5.05 7.67
N ASN A 61 3.64 4.35 8.49
CA ASN A 61 4.21 4.93 9.71
C ASN A 61 5.00 6.22 9.43
N ARG A 62 5.71 6.31 8.30
CA ARG A 62 6.42 7.53 7.90
C ARG A 62 5.47 8.67 7.51
N MET A 63 4.30 8.36 6.96
CA MET A 63 3.28 9.37 6.61
C MET A 63 2.51 9.85 7.84
N LEU A 64 2.26 8.97 8.80
CA LEU A 64 1.51 9.30 10.02
C LEU A 64 2.17 10.39 10.89
N VAL A 65 3.49 10.57 10.78
CA VAL A 65 4.23 11.62 11.52
C VAL A 65 4.29 12.96 10.76
N GLN A 66 3.69 13.05 9.56
CA GLN A 66 3.65 14.29 8.79
C GLN A 66 2.47 15.16 9.26
N GLU A 67 2.68 16.48 9.22
CA GLU A 67 1.60 17.43 9.49
C GLU A 67 0.54 17.35 8.38
N LEU A 68 -0.72 17.37 8.79
CA LEU A 68 -1.87 17.39 7.90
C LEU A 68 -2.28 18.81 7.55
N HIS A 69 -2.80 19.00 6.35
CA HIS A 69 -3.44 20.27 6.01
C HIS A 69 -4.72 20.47 6.85
N PRO A 70 -5.09 21.74 7.13
CA PRO A 70 -6.31 22.04 7.90
C PRO A 70 -7.55 21.36 7.29
N GLY A 71 -8.30 20.66 8.12
CA GLY A 71 -9.51 19.94 7.71
C GLY A 71 -9.27 18.58 7.05
N CYS A 72 -8.01 18.15 6.90
CA CYS A 72 -7.64 16.84 6.37
C CYS A 72 -7.41 15.81 7.49
N VAL A 73 -7.53 14.56 7.11
CA VAL A 73 -7.28 13.37 7.93
C VAL A 73 -6.44 12.38 7.15
N ASN A 74 -5.80 11.46 7.85
CA ASN A 74 -5.32 10.21 7.28
C ASN A 74 -6.44 9.18 7.32
N THR A 75 -6.65 8.47 6.23
CA THR A 75 -7.66 7.43 6.13
C THR A 75 -7.00 6.08 5.93
N PHE A 76 -7.27 5.16 6.84
CA PHE A 76 -6.74 3.79 6.80
C PHE A 76 -7.90 2.82 6.60
N ALA A 77 -7.83 1.97 5.58
CA ALA A 77 -8.84 0.98 5.28
C ALA A 77 -8.22 -0.42 5.15
N ILE A 78 -8.68 -1.38 5.95
CA ILE A 78 -8.46 -2.80 5.68
C ILE A 78 -9.53 -3.25 4.69
N VAL A 79 -9.12 -3.99 3.68
CA VAL A 79 -9.97 -4.54 2.63
C VAL A 79 -9.76 -6.04 2.58
N ASP A 80 -10.83 -6.80 2.73
CA ASP A 80 -10.82 -8.27 2.68
C ASP A 80 -11.81 -8.74 1.62
N LEU A 81 -11.39 -9.67 0.77
CA LEU A 81 -12.20 -10.15 -0.34
C LEU A 81 -13.18 -11.23 0.13
N ASP A 82 -14.45 -10.91 0.03
CA ASP A 82 -15.52 -11.87 0.29
C ASP A 82 -15.58 -12.94 -0.81
N ASN A 83 -15.85 -14.18 -0.43
CA ASN A 83 -15.96 -15.33 -1.31
C ASN A 83 -14.66 -15.72 -2.06
N PHE A 84 -13.50 -15.15 -1.70
CA PHE A 84 -12.23 -15.47 -2.35
C PHE A 84 -11.88 -16.97 -2.23
N LYS A 85 -12.11 -17.57 -1.06
CA LYS A 85 -11.95 -19.01 -0.88
C LYS A 85 -12.88 -19.80 -1.80
N THR A 86 -14.14 -19.39 -1.91
CA THR A 86 -15.11 -20.03 -2.82
C THR A 86 -14.64 -19.97 -4.27
N LEU A 87 -14.09 -18.84 -4.72
CA LEU A 87 -13.53 -18.71 -6.07
C LEU A 87 -12.41 -19.74 -6.29
N ASN A 88 -11.47 -19.86 -5.33
CA ASN A 88 -10.38 -20.83 -5.40
C ASN A 88 -10.91 -22.27 -5.45
N ASP A 89 -11.85 -22.60 -4.58
CA ASP A 89 -12.39 -23.96 -4.45
C ASP A 89 -13.20 -24.36 -5.70
N VAL A 90 -13.93 -23.43 -6.32
CA VAL A 90 -14.80 -23.69 -7.48
C VAL A 90 -14.05 -23.59 -8.80
N MET A 91 -13.20 -22.58 -8.98
CA MET A 91 -12.55 -22.29 -10.27
C MET A 91 -11.06 -22.60 -10.31
N GLY A 92 -10.45 -22.83 -9.13
CA GLY A 92 -9.03 -23.13 -8.97
C GLY A 92 -8.18 -21.90 -8.68
N HIS A 93 -6.98 -22.14 -8.10
CA HIS A 93 -6.06 -21.08 -7.62
C HIS A 93 -5.63 -20.08 -8.69
N MET A 94 -5.54 -20.47 -9.96
CA MET A 94 -5.22 -19.53 -11.04
C MET A 94 -6.26 -18.41 -11.19
N TRP A 95 -7.53 -18.70 -10.89
CA TRP A 95 -8.59 -17.68 -10.89
C TRP A 95 -8.48 -16.77 -9.67
N GLY A 96 -8.11 -17.34 -8.51
CA GLY A 96 -7.81 -16.52 -7.33
C GLY A 96 -6.63 -15.58 -7.54
N ASP A 97 -5.53 -16.08 -8.13
CA ASP A 97 -4.36 -15.24 -8.46
C ASP A 97 -4.74 -14.10 -9.42
N ARG A 98 -5.54 -14.42 -10.45
CA ARG A 98 -6.07 -13.41 -11.37
C ARG A 98 -6.93 -12.38 -10.64
N ALA A 99 -7.81 -12.82 -9.74
CA ALA A 99 -8.67 -11.94 -8.96
C ALA A 99 -7.86 -10.98 -8.08
N LEU A 100 -6.83 -11.49 -7.39
CA LEU A 100 -5.93 -10.66 -6.58
C LEU A 100 -5.22 -9.60 -7.42
N CYS A 101 -4.73 -9.95 -8.61
CA CYS A 101 -4.11 -9.00 -9.52
C CYS A 101 -5.11 -7.95 -10.02
N GLU A 102 -6.32 -8.34 -10.39
CA GLU A 102 -7.37 -7.46 -10.88
C GLU A 102 -7.83 -6.47 -9.80
N VAL A 103 -8.03 -6.95 -8.58
CA VAL A 103 -8.37 -6.12 -7.41
C VAL A 103 -7.31 -5.04 -7.17
N VAL A 104 -6.02 -5.39 -7.20
CA VAL A 104 -4.94 -4.41 -7.06
C VAL A 104 -4.91 -3.41 -8.20
N LEU A 105 -5.18 -3.82 -9.43
CA LEU A 105 -5.28 -2.90 -10.56
C LEU A 105 -6.43 -1.90 -10.38
N ILE A 106 -7.59 -2.37 -9.90
CA ILE A 106 -8.74 -1.50 -9.58
C ILE A 106 -8.36 -0.52 -8.47
N MET A 107 -7.78 -1.00 -7.35
CA MET A 107 -7.35 -0.15 -6.25
C MET A 107 -6.38 0.95 -6.73
N LYS A 108 -5.31 0.57 -7.44
CA LYS A 108 -4.31 1.50 -7.95
C LYS A 108 -4.88 2.52 -8.94
N LYS A 109 -5.88 2.15 -9.73
CA LYS A 109 -6.54 3.07 -10.68
C LYS A 109 -7.36 4.14 -9.97
N HIS A 110 -7.89 3.84 -8.77
CA HIS A 110 -8.74 4.74 -7.99
C HIS A 110 -7.97 5.48 -6.90
N CYS A 111 -6.72 5.14 -6.67
CA CYS A 111 -5.83 5.80 -5.73
C CYS A 111 -5.00 6.87 -6.43
N ARG A 112 -4.65 7.92 -5.67
CA ARG A 112 -3.71 8.97 -6.08
C ARG A 112 -2.27 8.44 -6.03
N ALA A 113 -1.31 9.14 -6.63
CA ALA A 113 0.10 8.75 -6.63
C ALA A 113 0.72 8.65 -5.23
N GLN A 114 0.20 9.40 -4.26
CA GLN A 114 0.63 9.41 -2.87
C GLN A 114 -0.08 8.37 -1.99
N ASP A 115 -1.19 7.81 -2.45
CA ASP A 115 -1.93 6.81 -1.71
C ASP A 115 -1.18 5.47 -1.71
N ILE A 116 -1.37 4.69 -0.66
CA ILE A 116 -0.70 3.41 -0.51
C ILE A 116 -1.70 2.28 -0.71
N VAL A 117 -1.36 1.35 -1.60
CA VAL A 117 -2.05 0.06 -1.74
C VAL A 117 -1.05 -1.02 -1.35
N CYS A 118 -1.38 -1.77 -0.31
CA CYS A 118 -0.55 -2.79 0.30
C CYS A 118 -1.32 -4.11 0.40
N ARG A 119 -0.66 -5.24 0.08
CA ARG A 119 -1.18 -6.58 0.36
C ARG A 119 -0.57 -7.09 1.67
N LEU A 120 -1.41 -7.44 2.62
CA LEU A 120 -0.97 -7.97 3.92
C LEU A 120 -0.66 -9.46 3.85
N GLY A 121 -1.41 -10.20 3.02
CA GLY A 121 -1.30 -11.64 2.78
C GLY A 121 -2.66 -12.23 2.38
N GLY A 122 -2.68 -13.39 1.72
CA GLY A 122 -3.93 -13.99 1.30
C GLY A 122 -4.79 -13.05 0.45
N ASP A 123 -5.98 -12.78 0.92
CA ASP A 123 -7.02 -11.91 0.34
C ASP A 123 -7.18 -10.57 1.09
N GLU A 124 -6.24 -10.26 1.99
CA GLU A 124 -6.26 -9.01 2.78
C GLU A 124 -5.36 -7.93 2.20
N PHE A 125 -5.91 -6.71 2.12
CA PHE A 125 -5.22 -5.53 1.62
C PHE A 125 -5.40 -4.35 2.58
N VAL A 126 -4.52 -3.36 2.43
CA VAL A 126 -4.67 -2.02 3.04
C VAL A 126 -4.66 -0.98 1.95
N VAL A 127 -5.60 -0.05 2.03
CA VAL A 127 -5.61 1.22 1.30
C VAL A 127 -5.40 2.33 2.32
N PHE A 128 -4.38 3.16 2.11
CA PHE A 128 -4.12 4.31 2.96
C PHE A 128 -4.13 5.59 2.12
N LEU A 129 -4.99 6.52 2.51
CA LEU A 129 -5.18 7.81 1.84
C LEU A 129 -4.68 8.90 2.80
N PRO A 130 -3.45 9.38 2.63
CA PRO A 130 -2.90 10.43 3.48
C PRO A 130 -3.46 11.79 3.10
N ASP A 131 -3.62 12.65 4.12
CA ASP A 131 -3.88 14.08 3.96
C ASP A 131 -5.02 14.37 2.96
N ILE A 132 -6.22 13.95 3.32
CA ILE A 132 -7.44 14.03 2.50
C ILE A 132 -8.61 14.48 3.36
N THR A 133 -9.56 15.24 2.80
CA THR A 133 -10.79 15.53 3.55
C THR A 133 -11.64 14.28 3.71
N ARG A 134 -12.45 14.22 4.77
CA ARG A 134 -13.31 13.06 5.05
C ARG A 134 -14.26 12.76 3.92
N GLU A 135 -14.91 13.79 3.39
CA GLU A 135 -15.90 13.66 2.33
C GLU A 135 -15.29 13.03 1.07
N VAL A 136 -14.07 13.47 0.71
CA VAL A 136 -13.35 12.92 -0.46
C VAL A 136 -12.88 11.48 -0.19
N ALA A 137 -12.42 11.19 1.04
CA ALA A 137 -12.03 9.85 1.43
C ALA A 137 -13.21 8.87 1.41
N GLU A 138 -14.34 9.24 2.01
CA GLU A 138 -15.57 8.43 2.01
C GLU A 138 -16.06 8.16 0.59
N GLU A 139 -16.13 9.18 -0.25
CA GLU A 139 -16.55 9.02 -1.64
C GLU A 139 -15.58 8.12 -2.42
N SER A 140 -14.26 8.29 -2.23
CA SER A 140 -13.24 7.45 -2.88
C SER A 140 -13.39 5.99 -2.48
N LEU A 141 -13.59 5.70 -1.19
CA LEU A 141 -13.74 4.34 -0.68
C LEU A 141 -15.10 3.75 -1.05
N ARG A 142 -16.15 4.56 -1.10
CA ARG A 142 -17.48 4.15 -1.59
C ARG A 142 -17.41 3.70 -3.05
N VAL A 143 -16.76 4.49 -3.91
CA VAL A 143 -16.55 4.15 -5.31
C VAL A 143 -15.69 2.89 -5.45
N LEU A 144 -14.63 2.79 -4.65
CA LEU A 144 -13.76 1.60 -4.64
C LEU A 144 -14.55 0.35 -4.24
N SER A 145 -15.33 0.40 -3.15
CA SER A 145 -16.18 -0.71 -2.71
C SER A 145 -17.11 -1.18 -3.83
N ALA A 146 -17.77 -0.27 -4.52
CA ALA A 146 -18.65 -0.61 -5.64
C ALA A 146 -17.89 -1.24 -6.83
N LYS A 147 -16.64 -0.86 -7.09
CA LYS A 147 -15.81 -1.41 -8.16
C LYS A 147 -15.20 -2.77 -7.84
N LEU A 148 -15.15 -3.12 -6.57
CA LEU A 148 -14.67 -4.43 -6.11
C LEU A 148 -15.78 -5.50 -6.05
N HIS A 149 -16.94 -5.24 -6.65
CA HIS A 149 -17.94 -6.26 -6.96
C HIS A 149 -17.67 -6.79 -8.37
N ILE A 150 -17.12 -8.02 -8.45
CA ILE A 150 -16.62 -8.60 -9.70
C ILE A 150 -17.21 -10.01 -9.86
N ASP A 151 -17.86 -10.24 -11.00
CA ASP A 151 -18.38 -11.55 -11.35
C ASP A 151 -17.34 -12.33 -12.17
N TYR A 152 -17.00 -13.52 -11.70
CA TYR A 152 -16.14 -14.46 -12.41
C TYR A 152 -17.01 -15.58 -12.99
N VAL A 153 -16.94 -15.73 -14.31
CA VAL A 153 -17.71 -16.73 -15.04
C VAL A 153 -16.76 -17.68 -15.77
N LYS A 154 -16.95 -18.98 -15.58
CA LYS A 154 -16.21 -20.04 -16.26
C LYS A 154 -17.18 -21.17 -16.61
N GLU A 155 -17.42 -21.39 -17.90
CA GLU A 155 -18.41 -22.37 -18.38
C GLU A 155 -19.80 -22.12 -17.75
N ASN A 156 -20.26 -23.02 -16.89
CA ASN A 156 -21.54 -22.90 -16.17
C ASN A 156 -21.34 -22.51 -14.68
N LEU A 157 -20.12 -22.11 -14.30
CA LEU A 157 -19.78 -21.71 -12.93
C LEU A 157 -19.71 -20.19 -12.87
N GLU A 158 -20.33 -19.62 -11.85
CA GLU A 158 -20.32 -18.19 -11.57
C GLU A 158 -19.99 -17.98 -10.09
N VAL A 159 -19.03 -17.12 -9.80
CA VAL A 159 -18.67 -16.70 -8.45
C VAL A 159 -18.49 -15.20 -8.42
N MET A 160 -19.27 -14.54 -7.58
CA MET A 160 -19.12 -13.10 -7.31
C MET A 160 -18.16 -12.91 -6.14
N ILE A 161 -17.17 -12.06 -6.36
CA ILE A 161 -16.31 -11.51 -5.31
C ILE A 161 -16.80 -10.10 -4.98
N SER A 162 -16.80 -9.77 -3.70
CA SER A 162 -16.94 -8.42 -3.18
C SER A 162 -15.83 -8.11 -2.20
N ALA A 163 -15.77 -6.88 -1.69
CA ALA A 163 -14.83 -6.49 -0.66
C ALA A 163 -15.54 -5.91 0.55
N SER A 164 -15.26 -6.46 1.72
CA SER A 164 -15.62 -5.89 3.01
C SER A 164 -14.51 -5.00 3.52
N MET A 165 -14.84 -3.80 4.05
CA MET A 165 -13.83 -2.82 4.48
C MET A 165 -14.09 -2.35 5.91
N GLY A 166 -13.00 -2.29 6.71
CA GLY A 166 -12.96 -1.57 7.97
C GLY A 166 -12.13 -0.31 7.79
N ILE A 167 -12.69 0.85 8.12
CA ILE A 167 -12.11 2.16 7.81
C ILE A 167 -11.90 2.93 9.10
N VAL A 168 -10.75 3.61 9.22
CA VAL A 168 -10.42 4.49 10.35
C VAL A 168 -9.96 5.84 9.81
N PHE A 169 -10.57 6.92 10.31
CA PHE A 169 -10.06 8.28 10.15
C PHE A 169 -9.18 8.65 11.34
N SER A 170 -8.03 9.25 11.07
CA SER A 170 -7.08 9.67 12.09
C SER A 170 -6.51 11.05 11.76
N ASP A 171 -6.28 11.86 12.79
CA ASP A 171 -5.53 13.12 12.67
C ASP A 171 -4.01 12.92 12.63
N GLY A 172 -3.55 11.67 12.64
CA GLY A 172 -2.12 11.30 12.50
C GLY A 172 -1.29 11.51 13.76
N ARG A 173 -1.86 12.06 14.85
CA ARG A 173 -1.11 12.34 16.07
C ARG A 173 -0.97 11.10 16.94
N ASP A 174 0.29 10.77 17.30
CA ASP A 174 0.61 9.69 18.26
C ASP A 174 -0.05 8.35 17.93
N ILE A 175 -0.13 7.99 16.65
CA ILE A 175 -0.74 6.74 16.21
C ILE A 175 0.23 5.95 15.32
N THR A 176 0.16 4.64 15.42
CA THR A 176 0.96 3.69 14.65
C THR A 176 0.09 2.90 13.66
N PHE A 177 0.75 2.28 12.68
CA PHE A 177 0.09 1.32 11.79
C PHE A 177 -0.66 0.23 12.56
N GLN A 178 -0.07 -0.28 13.64
CA GLN A 178 -0.65 -1.38 14.41
C GLN A 178 -1.97 -0.96 15.08
N GLU A 179 -2.02 0.23 15.66
CA GLU A 179 -3.24 0.75 16.30
C GLU A 179 -4.34 1.03 15.27
N LEU A 180 -3.99 1.56 14.09
CA LEU A 180 -4.95 1.73 12.99
C LEU A 180 -5.46 0.38 12.49
N TYR A 181 -4.57 -0.60 12.37
CA TYR A 181 -4.93 -1.95 11.96
C TYR A 181 -5.93 -2.59 12.93
N GLU A 182 -5.65 -2.56 14.23
CA GLU A 182 -6.52 -3.16 15.25
C GLU A 182 -7.92 -2.53 15.26
N GLU A 183 -8.02 -1.22 15.12
CA GLU A 183 -9.29 -0.53 15.07
C GLU A 183 -10.05 -0.81 13.77
N ALA A 184 -9.36 -0.80 12.63
CA ALA A 184 -9.95 -1.12 11.34
C ALA A 184 -10.40 -2.59 11.27
N ASP A 185 -9.65 -3.52 11.86
CA ASP A 185 -10.04 -4.94 11.96
C ASP A 185 -11.34 -5.11 12.76
N GLY A 186 -11.48 -4.34 13.87
CA GLY A 186 -12.73 -4.29 14.61
C GLY A 186 -13.92 -3.82 13.77
N CYS A 187 -13.73 -2.81 12.93
CA CYS A 187 -14.73 -2.33 11.97
C CYS A 187 -15.05 -3.41 10.91
N LEU A 188 -14.02 -4.03 10.34
CA LEU A 188 -14.16 -5.10 9.35
C LEU A 188 -14.94 -6.30 9.91
N TYR A 189 -14.65 -6.68 11.16
CA TYR A 189 -15.38 -7.75 11.84
C TYR A 189 -16.89 -7.45 11.95
N GLN A 190 -17.26 -6.20 12.23
CA GLN A 190 -18.68 -5.79 12.26
C GLN A 190 -19.33 -5.95 10.88
N VAL A 191 -18.65 -5.48 9.80
CA VAL A 191 -19.14 -5.63 8.43
C VAL A 191 -19.38 -7.09 8.08
N LYS A 192 -18.40 -7.96 8.35
CA LYS A 192 -18.50 -9.40 8.04
C LYS A 192 -19.66 -10.11 8.76
N ARG A 193 -20.07 -9.59 9.92
CA ARG A 193 -21.21 -10.12 10.69
C ARG A 193 -22.56 -9.58 10.24
N THR A 194 -22.61 -8.40 9.66
CA THR A 194 -23.86 -7.72 9.28
C THR A 194 -24.14 -7.82 7.81
N PHE A 195 -23.31 -7.24 6.97
CA PHE A 195 -23.53 -7.13 5.54
C PHE A 195 -22.20 -7.12 4.77
N LYS A 196 -21.81 -8.28 4.24
CA LYS A 196 -20.60 -8.44 3.41
C LYS A 196 -20.67 -7.54 2.16
N GLY A 197 -19.52 -7.15 1.62
CA GLY A 197 -19.44 -6.27 0.47
C GLY A 197 -19.77 -4.81 0.79
N SER A 198 -19.63 -4.40 2.05
CA SER A 198 -19.87 -3.05 2.54
C SER A 198 -18.69 -2.56 3.39
N TYR A 199 -18.85 -1.42 4.05
CA TYR A 199 -17.82 -0.88 4.93
C TYR A 199 -18.39 -0.33 6.24
N HIS A 200 -17.55 -0.27 7.26
CA HIS A 200 -17.81 0.41 8.53
C HIS A 200 -16.68 1.37 8.86
N ILE A 201 -17.02 2.55 9.37
CA ILE A 201 -16.08 3.63 9.65
C ILE A 201 -15.99 3.87 11.15
N SER A 202 -14.77 3.93 11.68
CA SER A 202 -14.45 4.49 12.99
C SER A 202 -13.75 5.84 12.82
N ASP A 203 -14.15 6.83 13.59
CA ASP A 203 -13.59 8.16 13.55
C ASP A 203 -12.83 8.46 14.86
N ARG A 204 -11.49 8.48 14.75
CA ARG A 204 -10.59 8.88 15.84
C ARG A 204 -10.26 10.37 15.81
N ALA A 205 -10.32 11.00 14.66
CA ALA A 205 -9.91 12.39 14.48
C ALA A 205 -10.87 13.41 15.16
N GLY A 206 -12.02 12.93 15.67
CA GLY A 206 -12.96 13.74 16.45
C GLY A 206 -12.97 13.42 17.94
N ARG A 207 -12.17 12.45 18.40
CA ARG A 207 -12.11 12.09 19.82
C ARG A 207 -11.08 12.99 20.52
N GLU A 208 -11.53 13.96 21.33
CA GLU A 208 -10.66 14.54 22.35
C GLU A 208 -10.15 13.40 23.24
N LYS A 209 -8.82 13.41 23.55
CA LYS A 209 -8.26 12.50 24.54
C LYS A 209 -9.07 12.72 25.82
N ALA A 210 -9.85 11.72 26.23
CA ALA A 210 -10.32 11.66 27.61
C ALA A 210 -9.08 11.54 28.48
N ASP A 211 -8.81 12.59 29.27
CA ASP A 211 -7.76 12.65 30.29
C ASP A 211 -7.89 11.50 31.32
#